data_77126cc83921dcac573900becdeb7c73
#
_entry.id   77126cc83921dcac573900becdeb7c73
#
_cell.length_a   1.000
_cell.length_b   1.000
_cell.length_c   1.000
_cell.angle_alpha   90.00
_cell.angle_beta   90.00
_cell.angle_gamma   90.00
#
_symmetry.space_group_name_H-M   'P 1'
#
loop_
_entity.id
_entity.type
_entity.pdbx_description
1 polymer ?
#
loop_
_entity_poly.entity_id
_entity_poly.type
_entity_poly.pdbx_seq_one_letter_code
_entity_poly.pdbx_strand_id
1 'polypeptide(L)'
;METVKRTKVVDLLKSTAYGSIVNVKGWVRTHRSSKAVDFIALNDGSTINNIQIVVDPSKVDENQLRQITTGACISAVGTLVESLGAGQSVEIQCESIEIYGLCGNDYPMQKKGQSFEYMRQYAHLRLRTNTFGAVMRIRHNMAMAIHTYFHEHGYFYFNTPLITASDCEGAGQMFQVTTKNLYNLKKTEDGKIDYS
;
A
#
# COMPACT_ATOMS: atom_id res chain seq x y z
N MET A 1 -11.66 26.32 -11.93
CA MET A 1 -10.26 25.85 -12.00
C MET A 1 -10.25 24.47 -12.61
N GLU A 2 -9.52 24.29 -13.69
CA GLU A 2 -9.33 22.96 -14.27
C GLU A 2 -8.60 22.08 -13.26
N THR A 3 -9.18 20.94 -12.90
CA THR A 3 -8.57 20.04 -11.93
C THR A 3 -7.38 19.33 -12.58
N VAL A 4 -6.17 19.64 -12.11
CA VAL A 4 -4.96 18.97 -12.58
C VAL A 4 -5.08 17.46 -12.36
N LYS A 5 -4.97 16.69 -13.43
CA LYS A 5 -5.09 15.22 -13.37
C LYS A 5 -3.96 14.63 -12.51
N ARG A 6 -4.30 13.65 -11.66
CA ARG A 6 -3.32 12.93 -10.85
C ARG A 6 -2.28 12.22 -11.73
N THR A 7 -1.01 12.38 -11.37
CA THR A 7 0.12 11.64 -11.94
C THR A 7 0.69 10.67 -10.89
N LYS A 8 1.08 9.46 -11.31
CA LYS A 8 1.68 8.48 -10.39
C LYS A 8 3.11 8.87 -10.01
N VAL A 9 3.50 8.56 -8.79
CA VAL A 9 4.87 8.83 -8.29
C VAL A 9 5.93 8.15 -9.17
N VAL A 10 5.69 6.92 -9.61
CA VAL A 10 6.63 6.18 -10.48
C VAL A 10 6.90 6.89 -11.81
N ASP A 11 5.91 7.59 -12.35
CA ASP A 11 6.02 8.31 -13.61
C ASP A 11 6.77 9.65 -13.41
N LEU A 12 6.46 10.36 -12.30
CA LEU A 12 7.16 11.59 -11.96
C LEU A 12 8.63 11.39 -11.66
N LEU A 13 8.99 10.32 -10.96
CA LEU A 13 10.40 10.01 -10.65
C LEU A 13 11.26 9.74 -11.90
N LYS A 14 10.64 9.49 -13.04
CA LYS A 14 11.30 9.31 -14.35
C LYS A 14 11.14 10.52 -15.28
N SER A 15 10.36 11.49 -14.86
CA SER A 15 10.01 12.65 -15.68
C SER A 15 11.15 13.67 -15.69
N THR A 16 11.35 14.30 -16.83
CA THR A 16 12.21 15.47 -17.02
C THR A 16 11.42 16.72 -17.40
N ALA A 17 10.09 16.65 -17.28
CA ALA A 17 9.19 17.77 -17.61
C ALA A 17 9.21 18.83 -16.51
N TYR A 18 10.38 19.37 -16.20
CA TYR A 18 10.54 20.42 -15.20
C TYR A 18 9.72 21.66 -15.57
N GLY A 19 9.19 22.33 -14.56
CA GLY A 19 8.29 23.47 -14.72
C GLY A 19 6.82 23.10 -14.95
N SER A 20 6.50 21.80 -15.15
CA SER A 20 5.10 21.38 -15.30
C SER A 20 4.36 21.35 -13.97
N ILE A 21 3.09 21.76 -13.99
CA ILE A 21 2.18 21.61 -12.84
C ILE A 21 1.70 20.16 -12.75
N VAL A 22 1.91 19.55 -11.61
CA VAL A 22 1.56 18.15 -11.35
C VAL A 22 0.68 18.01 -10.10
N ASN A 23 -0.12 16.97 -10.06
CA ASN A 23 -0.92 16.59 -8.90
C ASN A 23 -0.54 15.17 -8.46
N VAL A 24 -0.12 15.03 -7.21
CA VAL A 24 0.15 13.73 -6.57
C VAL A 24 -0.83 13.48 -5.44
N LYS A 25 -1.24 12.23 -5.28
CA LYS A 25 -2.13 11.79 -4.20
C LYS A 25 -1.57 10.52 -3.58
N GLY A 26 -1.49 10.47 -2.26
CA GLY A 26 -0.93 9.31 -1.58
C GLY A 26 -0.83 9.49 -0.07
N TRP A 27 -0.03 8.65 0.54
CA TRP A 27 0.18 8.62 1.99
C TRP A 27 1.52 9.21 2.37
N VAL A 28 1.50 10.03 3.39
CA VAL A 28 2.70 10.63 3.98
C VAL A 28 3.54 9.57 4.64
N ARG A 29 4.80 9.45 4.23
CA ARG A 29 5.80 8.56 4.84
C ARG A 29 6.58 9.26 5.93
N THR A 30 6.96 10.49 5.67
CA THR A 30 7.61 11.35 6.64
C THR A 30 7.23 12.80 6.39
N HIS A 31 7.11 13.56 7.46
CA HIS A 31 7.02 15.00 7.44
C HIS A 31 8.13 15.56 8.32
N ARG A 32 8.89 16.52 7.81
CA ARG A 32 9.97 17.19 8.52
C ARG A 32 9.81 18.68 8.33
N SER A 33 9.59 19.39 9.42
CA SER A 33 9.45 20.84 9.43
C SER A 33 10.77 21.51 9.79
N SER A 34 11.09 22.59 9.11
CA SER A 34 12.16 23.51 9.45
C SER A 34 11.61 24.94 9.51
N LYS A 35 12.45 25.91 9.92
CA LYS A 35 12.00 27.32 9.98
C LYS A 35 11.67 27.91 8.61
N ALA A 36 12.26 27.39 7.54
CA ALA A 36 12.14 27.97 6.19
C ALA A 36 11.23 27.14 5.28
N VAL A 37 11.26 25.82 5.39
CA VAL A 37 10.51 24.93 4.50
C VAL A 37 10.12 23.64 5.23
N ASP A 38 9.03 23.03 4.78
CA ASP A 38 8.60 21.71 5.18
C ASP A 38 8.85 20.70 4.06
N PHE A 39 9.32 19.52 4.44
CA PHE A 39 9.58 18.41 3.53
C PHE A 39 8.63 17.25 3.82
N ILE A 40 7.78 16.92 2.85
CA ILE A 40 6.84 15.80 2.94
C ILE A 40 7.26 14.73 1.94
N ALA A 41 7.60 13.53 2.42
CA ALA A 41 7.81 12.37 1.57
C ALA A 41 6.48 11.64 1.36
N LEU A 42 6.01 11.58 0.12
CA LEU A 42 4.73 10.98 -0.27
C LEU A 42 4.95 9.67 -1.04
N ASN A 43 4.13 8.67 -0.75
CA ASN A 43 4.10 7.41 -1.49
C ASN A 43 2.66 7.08 -1.90
N ASP A 44 2.46 6.73 -3.17
CA ASP A 44 1.16 6.37 -3.73
C ASP A 44 1.01 4.86 -4.02
N GLY A 45 2.00 4.06 -3.63
CA GLY A 45 2.03 2.62 -3.88
C GLY A 45 2.50 2.21 -5.28
N SER A 46 2.66 3.13 -6.23
CA SER A 46 3.11 2.80 -7.59
C SER A 46 4.58 2.38 -7.65
N THR A 47 5.38 2.79 -6.68
CA THR A 47 6.78 2.44 -6.52
C THR A 47 7.14 2.27 -5.04
N ILE A 48 8.30 1.67 -4.75
CA ILE A 48 8.88 1.60 -3.41
C ILE A 48 9.44 2.96 -2.95
N ASN A 49 9.80 3.82 -3.91
CA ASN A 49 10.37 5.12 -3.65
C ASN A 49 9.27 6.16 -3.37
N ASN A 50 9.65 7.23 -2.69
CA ASN A 50 8.77 8.35 -2.40
C ASN A 50 9.11 9.53 -3.32
N ILE A 51 8.14 10.43 -3.51
CA ILE A 51 8.43 11.76 -4.06
C ILE A 51 8.49 12.76 -2.92
N GLN A 52 9.43 13.70 -2.98
CA GLN A 52 9.52 14.79 -2.02
C GLN A 52 8.65 15.95 -2.47
N ILE A 53 7.86 16.45 -1.55
CA ILE A 53 7.09 17.68 -1.69
C ILE A 53 7.74 18.71 -0.77
N VAL A 54 8.16 19.82 -1.35
CA VAL A 54 8.74 20.97 -0.64
C VAL A 54 7.66 22.02 -0.48
N VAL A 55 7.35 22.35 0.76
CA VAL A 55 6.28 23.26 1.11
C VAL A 55 6.86 24.51 1.74
N ASP A 56 6.54 25.64 1.18
CA ASP A 56 6.78 26.95 1.79
C ASP A 56 5.67 27.21 2.84
N PRO A 57 5.98 27.27 4.15
CA PRO A 57 4.97 27.47 5.19
C PRO A 57 4.20 28.78 5.07
N SER A 58 4.73 29.75 4.33
CA SER A 58 4.03 31.02 4.09
C SER A 58 2.88 30.90 3.07
N LYS A 59 2.86 29.84 2.27
CA LYS A 59 1.86 29.60 1.20
C LYS A 59 0.76 28.63 1.58
N VAL A 60 0.92 27.90 2.67
CA VAL A 60 -0.04 26.88 3.15
C VAL A 60 -0.39 27.18 4.60
N ASP A 61 -1.64 26.95 4.99
CA ASP A 61 -2.09 27.17 6.36
C ASP A 61 -1.26 26.30 7.34
N GLU A 62 -0.64 26.96 8.31
CA GLU A 62 0.19 26.31 9.34
C GLU A 62 -0.60 25.27 10.13
N ASN A 63 -1.87 25.51 10.43
CA ASN A 63 -2.72 24.57 11.13
C ASN A 63 -2.98 23.31 10.28
N GLN A 64 -3.09 23.47 8.97
CA GLN A 64 -3.21 22.35 8.04
C GLN A 64 -1.91 21.55 8.00
N LEU A 65 -0.74 22.19 7.92
CA LEU A 65 0.55 21.52 7.92
C LEU A 65 0.79 20.70 9.20
N ARG A 66 0.41 21.23 10.35
CA ARG A 66 0.53 20.53 11.65
C ARG A 66 -0.29 19.24 11.72
N GLN A 67 -1.38 19.13 10.96
CA GLN A 67 -2.24 17.96 10.90
C GLN A 67 -1.68 16.84 9.97
N ILE A 68 -0.70 17.17 9.13
CA ILE A 68 -0.09 16.22 8.20
C ILE A 68 0.94 15.38 8.94
N THR A 69 0.51 14.26 9.47
CA THR A 69 1.34 13.29 10.19
C THR A 69 1.71 12.09 9.31
N THR A 70 2.64 11.24 9.78
CA THR A 70 2.95 9.97 9.11
C THR A 70 1.69 9.11 8.98
N GLY A 71 1.37 8.68 7.76
CA GLY A 71 0.17 7.90 7.45
C GLY A 71 -1.01 8.74 6.98
N ALA A 72 -1.01 10.06 7.12
CA ALA A 72 -2.04 10.92 6.57
C ALA A 72 -2.14 10.75 5.04
N CYS A 73 -3.35 10.86 4.51
CA CYS A 73 -3.62 10.82 3.08
C CYS A 73 -3.84 12.23 2.55
N ILE A 74 -3.02 12.64 1.59
CA ILE A 74 -3.07 13.99 1.02
C ILE A 74 -3.06 13.99 -0.50
N SER A 75 -3.53 15.08 -1.06
CA SER A 75 -3.29 15.52 -2.43
C SER A 75 -2.39 16.78 -2.39
N ALA A 76 -1.39 16.83 -3.22
CA ALA A 76 -0.55 18.02 -3.38
C ALA A 76 -0.45 18.38 -4.87
N VAL A 77 -0.66 19.66 -5.15
CA VAL A 77 -0.46 20.28 -6.47
C VAL A 77 0.73 21.20 -6.38
N GLY A 78 1.58 21.18 -7.38
CA GLY A 78 2.74 22.06 -7.45
C GLY A 78 3.57 21.85 -8.69
N THR A 79 4.67 22.58 -8.78
CA THR A 79 5.59 22.54 -9.91
C THR A 79 6.63 21.43 -9.74
N LEU A 80 6.77 20.57 -10.74
CA LEU A 80 7.84 19.58 -10.78
C LEU A 80 9.18 20.26 -11.08
N VAL A 81 10.17 20.03 -10.23
CA VAL A 81 11.52 20.61 -10.40
C VAL A 81 12.60 19.53 -10.24
N GLU A 82 13.78 19.83 -10.76
CA GLU A 82 14.98 19.04 -10.47
C GLU A 82 15.32 19.18 -8.98
N SER A 83 15.58 18.05 -8.31
CA SER A 83 15.95 18.07 -6.90
C SER A 83 17.45 18.40 -6.73
N LEU A 84 17.73 19.33 -5.85
CA LEU A 84 19.11 19.64 -5.41
C LEU A 84 19.59 18.67 -4.29
N GLY A 85 18.69 17.85 -3.78
CA GLY A 85 18.96 16.92 -2.68
C GLY A 85 19.58 15.61 -3.15
N ALA A 86 20.50 15.07 -2.37
CA ALA A 86 21.07 13.75 -2.65
C ALA A 86 20.02 12.64 -2.53
N GLY A 87 20.04 11.70 -3.49
CA GLY A 87 19.20 10.50 -3.48
C GLY A 87 17.82 10.59 -4.13
N GLN A 88 17.50 11.72 -4.76
CA GLN A 88 16.30 11.90 -5.59
C GLN A 88 16.59 12.79 -6.79
N SER A 89 15.96 12.51 -7.92
CA SER A 89 16.15 13.27 -9.16
C SER A 89 15.19 14.47 -9.28
N VAL A 90 14.02 14.36 -8.70
CA VAL A 90 12.94 15.35 -8.82
C VAL A 90 12.27 15.59 -7.48
N GLU A 91 11.67 16.77 -7.34
CA GLU A 91 10.80 17.14 -6.24
C GLU A 91 9.66 18.04 -6.71
N ILE A 92 8.65 18.22 -5.87
CA ILE A 92 7.50 19.07 -6.18
C ILE A 92 7.57 20.31 -5.29
N GLN A 93 7.66 21.49 -5.90
CA GLN A 93 7.46 22.76 -5.20
C GLN A 93 5.97 22.96 -5.02
N CYS A 94 5.50 22.84 -3.78
CA CYS A 94 4.08 22.80 -3.46
C CYS A 94 3.40 24.15 -3.61
N GLU A 95 2.25 24.14 -4.26
CA GLU A 95 1.36 25.31 -4.39
C GLU A 95 0.12 25.16 -3.51
N SER A 96 -0.42 23.94 -3.40
CA SER A 96 -1.59 23.67 -2.56
C SER A 96 -1.60 22.23 -2.07
N ILE A 97 -2.18 22.02 -0.88
CA ILE A 97 -2.39 20.71 -0.26
C ILE A 97 -3.85 20.57 0.15
N GLU A 98 -4.39 19.38 -0.10
CA GLU A 98 -5.70 18.96 0.38
C GLU A 98 -5.54 17.70 1.22
N ILE A 99 -6.08 17.66 2.43
CA ILE A 99 -6.04 16.49 3.31
C ILE A 99 -7.30 15.68 3.06
N TYR A 100 -7.14 14.42 2.60
CA TYR A 100 -8.23 13.47 2.41
C TYR A 100 -8.50 12.63 3.66
N GLY A 101 -7.48 12.42 4.49
CA GLY A 101 -7.61 11.69 5.74
C GLY A 101 -6.48 11.97 6.69
N LEU A 102 -6.85 12.24 7.93
CA LEU A 102 -5.91 12.41 9.03
C LEU A 102 -5.40 11.04 9.52
N CYS A 103 -4.28 11.05 10.23
CA CYS A 103 -3.72 9.87 10.84
C CYS A 103 -3.31 10.18 12.29
N GLY A 104 -3.84 9.41 13.23
CA GLY A 104 -3.56 9.58 14.67
C GLY A 104 -2.19 9.06 15.09
N ASN A 105 -1.83 9.36 16.35
CA ASN A 105 -0.57 8.92 16.94
C ASN A 105 -0.52 7.40 17.22
N ASP A 106 -1.65 6.73 17.15
CA ASP A 106 -1.83 5.28 17.30
C ASP A 106 -1.47 4.50 16.03
N TYR A 107 -1.16 5.19 14.93
CA TYR A 107 -0.74 4.55 13.68
C TYR A 107 0.57 3.75 13.88
N PRO A 108 0.54 2.42 13.67
CA PRO A 108 1.66 1.56 14.08
C PRO A 108 2.88 1.66 13.15
N MET A 109 2.72 2.14 11.91
CA MET A 109 3.81 2.25 10.92
C MET A 109 4.57 3.56 11.09
N GLN A 110 5.15 3.77 12.27
CA GLN A 110 5.94 4.95 12.58
C GLN A 110 7.31 4.93 11.87
N LYS A 111 7.98 6.09 11.88
CA LYS A 111 9.25 6.36 11.19
C LYS A 111 10.42 5.48 11.67
N LYS A 112 10.37 4.96 12.88
CA LYS A 112 11.43 4.09 13.45
C LYS A 112 11.41 2.71 12.79
N GLY A 113 12.57 2.11 12.58
CA GLY A 113 12.70 0.73 12.14
C GLY A 113 11.98 -0.22 13.11
N GLN A 114 11.22 -1.15 12.59
CA GLN A 114 10.39 -2.08 13.36
C GLN A 114 10.82 -3.52 13.05
N SER A 115 10.73 -4.41 14.04
CA SER A 115 11.08 -5.82 13.85
C SER A 115 10.06 -6.55 12.97
N PHE A 116 10.47 -7.67 12.38
CA PHE A 116 9.56 -8.49 11.57
C PHE A 116 8.42 -9.08 12.40
N GLU A 117 8.65 -9.41 13.67
CA GLU A 117 7.62 -9.89 14.61
C GLU A 117 6.55 -8.82 14.80
N TYR A 118 6.96 -7.58 15.05
CA TYR A 118 6.04 -6.45 15.17
C TYR A 118 5.23 -6.27 13.87
N MET A 119 5.89 -6.33 12.70
CA MET A 119 5.22 -6.20 11.41
C MET A 119 4.20 -7.31 11.13
N ARG A 120 4.39 -8.52 11.69
CA ARG A 120 3.41 -9.60 11.55
C ARG A 120 2.13 -9.35 12.31
N GLN A 121 2.17 -8.62 13.42
CA GLN A 121 0.97 -8.21 14.15
C GLN A 121 0.10 -7.24 13.34
N TYR A 122 0.72 -6.46 12.45
CA TYR A 122 0.03 -5.50 11.58
C TYR A 122 0.09 -5.92 10.12
N ALA A 123 -0.29 -7.16 9.84
CA ALA A 123 -0.14 -7.80 8.53
C ALA A 123 -0.78 -6.99 7.38
N HIS A 124 -1.90 -6.31 7.63
CA HIS A 124 -2.62 -5.48 6.66
C HIS A 124 -1.90 -4.15 6.34
N LEU A 125 -1.01 -3.66 7.22
CA LEU A 125 -0.25 -2.42 7.03
C LEU A 125 1.21 -2.64 6.62
N ARG A 126 1.78 -3.82 6.91
CA ARG A 126 3.21 -4.09 6.69
C ARG A 126 3.69 -3.87 5.25
N LEU A 127 2.79 -3.98 4.27
CA LEU A 127 3.09 -3.72 2.85
C LEU A 127 3.49 -2.26 2.57
N ARG A 128 3.17 -1.35 3.48
CA ARG A 128 3.61 0.05 3.42
C ARG A 128 5.06 0.23 3.82
N THR A 129 5.72 -0.79 4.37
CA THR A 129 7.17 -0.77 4.63
C THR A 129 7.95 -1.15 3.38
N ASN A 130 9.19 -0.65 3.25
CA ASN A 130 10.01 -0.93 2.08
C ASN A 130 10.30 -2.42 1.92
N THR A 131 10.64 -3.11 3.01
CA THR A 131 10.99 -4.55 2.98
C THR A 131 9.80 -5.39 2.54
N PHE A 132 8.65 -5.28 3.20
CA PHE A 132 7.47 -6.09 2.82
C PHE A 132 6.87 -5.64 1.48
N GLY A 133 6.96 -4.35 1.15
CA GLY A 133 6.61 -3.84 -0.16
C GLY A 133 7.48 -4.45 -1.27
N ALA A 134 8.79 -4.58 -1.06
CA ALA A 134 9.70 -5.24 -2.00
C ALA A 134 9.39 -6.74 -2.14
N VAL A 135 9.24 -7.44 -1.01
CA VAL A 135 8.90 -8.87 -1.00
C VAL A 135 7.63 -9.15 -1.81
N MET A 136 6.58 -8.36 -1.60
CA MET A 136 5.31 -8.59 -2.31
C MET A 136 5.38 -8.23 -3.79
N ARG A 137 6.20 -7.25 -4.18
CA ARG A 137 6.47 -6.98 -5.61
C ARG A 137 7.21 -8.13 -6.28
N ILE A 138 8.21 -8.69 -5.63
CA ILE A 138 8.93 -9.89 -6.12
C ILE A 138 7.95 -11.06 -6.23
N ARG A 139 7.15 -11.32 -5.18
CA ARG A 139 6.15 -12.39 -5.18
C ARG A 139 5.15 -12.24 -6.33
N HIS A 140 4.65 -11.02 -6.57
CA HIS A 140 3.75 -10.74 -7.69
C HIS A 140 4.41 -11.07 -9.03
N ASN A 141 5.63 -10.55 -9.26
CA ASN A 141 6.33 -10.77 -10.52
C ASN A 141 6.66 -12.25 -10.75
N MET A 142 7.04 -12.99 -9.70
CA MET A 142 7.29 -14.43 -9.79
C MET A 142 6.02 -15.21 -10.14
N ALA A 143 4.89 -14.89 -9.51
CA ALA A 143 3.62 -15.53 -9.83
C ALA A 143 3.23 -15.27 -11.29
N MET A 144 3.34 -14.02 -11.74
CA MET A 144 3.04 -13.66 -13.13
C MET A 144 4.01 -14.33 -14.12
N ALA A 145 5.29 -14.43 -13.79
CA ALA A 145 6.28 -15.11 -14.63
C ALA A 145 5.94 -16.59 -14.83
N ILE A 146 5.52 -17.28 -13.78
CA ILE A 146 5.08 -18.70 -13.85
C ILE A 146 3.85 -18.83 -14.76
N HIS A 147 2.84 -18.00 -14.57
CA HIS A 147 1.65 -18.02 -15.42
C HIS A 147 1.97 -17.72 -16.88
N THR A 148 2.82 -16.72 -17.14
CA THR A 148 3.25 -16.34 -18.50
C THR A 148 4.00 -17.49 -19.16
N TYR A 149 4.95 -18.09 -18.44
CA TYR A 149 5.72 -19.23 -18.95
C TYR A 149 4.81 -20.37 -19.42
N PHE A 150 3.88 -20.83 -18.59
CA PHE A 150 2.96 -21.90 -18.97
C PHE A 150 2.02 -21.51 -20.09
N HIS A 151 1.52 -20.28 -20.08
CA HIS A 151 0.67 -19.77 -21.17
C HIS A 151 1.39 -19.77 -22.52
N GLU A 152 2.62 -19.27 -22.58
CA GLU A 152 3.45 -19.22 -23.80
C GLU A 152 3.81 -20.60 -24.35
N HIS A 153 3.81 -21.63 -23.46
CA HIS A 153 4.04 -23.04 -23.86
C HIS A 153 2.76 -23.80 -24.15
N GLY A 154 1.62 -23.13 -24.28
CA GLY A 154 0.35 -23.73 -24.70
C GLY A 154 -0.44 -24.42 -23.58
N TYR A 155 -0.10 -24.21 -22.33
CA TYR A 155 -0.86 -24.74 -21.18
C TYR A 155 -2.01 -23.81 -20.82
N PHE A 156 -3.10 -24.42 -20.35
CA PHE A 156 -4.27 -23.69 -19.85
C PHE A 156 -4.22 -23.59 -18.32
N TYR A 157 -4.57 -22.44 -17.79
CA TYR A 157 -4.77 -22.27 -16.35
C TYR A 157 -6.19 -22.72 -15.97
N PHE A 158 -6.29 -23.76 -15.17
CA PHE A 158 -7.55 -24.25 -14.62
C PHE A 158 -7.64 -23.88 -13.13
N ASN A 159 -8.72 -23.21 -12.79
CA ASN A 159 -9.03 -22.88 -11.40
C ASN A 159 -9.80 -24.05 -10.77
N THR A 160 -9.07 -25.04 -10.26
CA THR A 160 -9.65 -26.22 -9.62
C THR A 160 -10.27 -25.88 -8.26
N PRO A 161 -11.34 -26.60 -7.82
CA PRO A 161 -11.93 -26.41 -6.51
C PRO A 161 -10.93 -26.66 -5.38
N LEU A 162 -10.89 -25.75 -4.39
CA LEU A 162 -10.09 -25.91 -3.16
C LEU A 162 -10.77 -26.86 -2.17
N ILE A 163 -12.11 -26.94 -2.19
CA ILE A 163 -12.89 -27.86 -1.36
C ILE A 163 -13.26 -29.06 -2.22
N THR A 164 -12.76 -30.22 -1.84
CA THR A 164 -12.96 -31.47 -2.58
C THR A 164 -13.15 -32.62 -1.61
N ALA A 165 -13.87 -33.67 -2.03
CA ALA A 165 -13.99 -34.93 -1.31
C ALA A 165 -12.89 -35.94 -1.70
N SER A 166 -11.99 -35.56 -2.63
CA SER A 166 -10.91 -36.42 -3.08
C SER A 166 -9.66 -36.16 -2.25
N ASP A 167 -9.17 -37.20 -1.59
CA ASP A 167 -7.83 -37.22 -0.98
C ASP A 167 -6.81 -37.57 -2.07
N CYS A 168 -5.84 -36.70 -2.27
CA CYS A 168 -4.74 -36.93 -3.19
C CYS A 168 -3.68 -37.77 -2.48
N GLU A 169 -3.33 -38.91 -3.03
CA GLU A 169 -2.27 -39.82 -2.56
C GLU A 169 -2.52 -40.55 -1.22
N GLY A 170 -3.67 -40.35 -0.57
CA GLY A 170 -3.96 -40.99 0.73
C GLY A 170 -3.02 -40.55 1.88
N ALA A 171 -2.35 -39.41 1.73
CA ALA A 171 -1.22 -39.01 2.58
C ALA A 171 -1.62 -38.17 3.80
N GLY A 172 -2.89 -37.84 3.98
CA GLY A 172 -3.30 -36.93 5.07
C GLY A 172 -4.73 -37.11 5.55
N GLN A 173 -5.04 -36.44 6.64
CA GLN A 173 -6.42 -36.28 7.11
C GLN A 173 -7.04 -35.06 6.45
N MET A 174 -8.23 -35.22 5.87
CA MET A 174 -9.00 -34.12 5.31
C MET A 174 -9.58 -33.26 6.43
N PHE A 175 -9.60 -31.95 6.22
CA PHE A 175 -10.32 -31.02 7.08
C PHE A 175 -11.82 -31.07 6.76
N GLN A 176 -12.64 -31.04 7.80
CA GLN A 176 -14.08 -30.88 7.63
C GLN A 176 -14.44 -29.41 7.47
N VAL A 177 -15.11 -29.07 6.38
CA VAL A 177 -15.71 -27.76 6.17
C VAL A 177 -17.19 -27.82 6.49
N THR A 178 -17.67 -27.01 7.42
CA THR A 178 -19.08 -27.01 7.84
C THR A 178 -19.54 -25.61 8.23
N THR A 179 -20.81 -25.30 8.00
CA THR A 179 -21.49 -24.11 8.51
C THR A 179 -22.17 -24.37 9.86
N LYS A 180 -22.15 -25.61 10.34
CA LYS A 180 -22.80 -26.02 11.59
C LYS A 180 -21.93 -25.65 12.80
N ASN A 181 -22.58 -25.23 13.90
CA ASN A 181 -21.89 -25.01 15.15
C ASN A 181 -21.53 -26.36 15.78
N LEU A 182 -20.25 -26.75 15.72
CA LEU A 182 -19.75 -28.02 16.24
C LEU A 182 -19.91 -28.18 17.77
N TYR A 183 -20.05 -27.08 18.51
CA TYR A 183 -20.27 -27.09 19.96
C TYR A 183 -21.76 -27.29 20.35
N ASN A 184 -22.67 -27.12 19.39
CA ASN A 184 -24.10 -27.25 19.60
C ASN A 184 -24.76 -27.84 18.34
N LEU A 185 -24.47 -29.10 18.09
CA LEU A 185 -25.02 -29.81 16.93
C LEU A 185 -26.47 -30.21 17.23
N LYS A 186 -27.37 -29.93 16.31
CA LYS A 186 -28.74 -30.45 16.38
C LYS A 186 -28.72 -31.98 16.33
N LYS A 187 -29.63 -32.60 17.07
CA LYS A 187 -29.80 -34.05 17.08
C LYS A 187 -31.16 -34.42 16.57
N THR A 188 -31.27 -35.53 15.91
CA THR A 188 -32.51 -36.19 15.51
C THR A 188 -33.16 -36.82 16.74
N GLU A 189 -34.43 -37.26 16.66
CA GLU A 189 -35.16 -37.86 17.78
C GLU A 189 -34.48 -39.12 18.31
N ASP A 190 -33.74 -39.85 17.51
CA ASP A 190 -32.94 -41.02 17.93
C ASP A 190 -31.53 -40.65 18.43
N GLY A 191 -31.27 -39.36 18.69
CA GLY A 191 -30.04 -38.87 19.31
C GLY A 191 -28.81 -38.76 18.40
N LYS A 192 -28.95 -39.03 17.11
CA LYS A 192 -27.86 -38.86 16.12
C LYS A 192 -27.74 -37.40 15.71
N ILE A 193 -26.55 -37.05 15.19
CA ILE A 193 -26.32 -35.69 14.68
C ILE A 193 -27.18 -35.47 13.43
N ASP A 194 -27.95 -34.39 13.46
CA ASP A 194 -28.73 -33.95 12.30
C ASP A 194 -27.83 -33.17 11.32
N TYR A 195 -27.63 -33.75 10.13
CA TYR A 195 -26.85 -33.16 9.04
C TYR A 195 -27.70 -32.43 8.00
N SER A 196 -29.03 -32.32 8.18
CA SER A 196 -29.91 -31.62 7.27
C SER A 196 -29.76 -30.09 7.33
#